data_9b2fe9f1a1c4a28a2f8eff29190dfa49
#
_entry.id   9b2fe9f1a1c4a28a2f8eff29190dfa49
#
_cell.length_a   1.000
_cell.length_b   1.000
_cell.length_c   1.000
_cell.angle_alpha   90.00
_cell.angle_beta   90.00
_cell.angle_gamma   90.00
#
_symmetry.space_group_name_H-M   'P 1'
#
loop_
_entity.id
_entity.type
_entity.pdbx_description
1 polymer ?
#
loop_
_entity_poly.entity_id
_entity_poly.type
_entity_poly.pdbx_seq_one_letter_code
_entity_poly.pdbx_strand_id
1 'polypeptide(L)'
;KQIPKIAQYLKTNKRGNPLVPAGSPRDMFLHVAEEHTDMLVADLRECLAGKAEVYHTRDLLAQHFFGLQEPSPTFLQRVGNVVILPYKHETVWWHEEGKFGMHFFGHHGGLTPEEMEIPLLLLPI
;
A
#
# COMPACT_ATOMS: atom_id res chain seq x y z
N LYS A 1 2.70 10.76 6.65
CA LYS A 1 1.60 11.73 6.50
C LYS A 1 0.26 11.03 6.64
N GLN A 2 -0.69 11.67 7.29
CA GLN A 2 -2.05 11.16 7.45
C GLN A 2 -2.83 11.35 6.14
N ILE A 3 -3.49 10.30 5.67
CA ILE A 3 -4.33 10.37 4.48
C ILE A 3 -5.68 11.00 4.85
N PRO A 4 -6.24 11.90 4.02
CA PRO A 4 -7.57 12.45 4.25
C PRO A 4 -8.66 11.36 4.20
N LYS A 5 -9.87 11.71 4.55
CA LYS A 5 -11.04 10.81 4.68
C LYS A 5 -11.29 9.95 3.44
N ILE A 6 -10.58 8.81 3.36
CA ILE A 6 -10.70 7.86 2.23
C ILE A 6 -11.79 6.80 2.47
N ALA A 7 -12.30 6.66 3.71
CA ALA A 7 -13.22 5.59 4.09
C ALA A 7 -14.44 5.47 3.17
N GLN A 8 -14.96 6.60 2.67
CA GLN A 8 -16.12 6.65 1.78
C GLN A 8 -15.85 6.05 0.38
N TYR A 9 -14.59 5.91 -0.02
CA TYR A 9 -14.18 5.38 -1.32
C TYR A 9 -13.77 3.91 -1.25
N LEU A 10 -13.65 3.36 -0.04
CA LEU A 10 -13.23 1.97 0.14
C LEU A 10 -14.40 1.01 -0.08
N LYS A 11 -14.09 -0.19 -0.57
CA LYS A 11 -15.03 -1.31 -0.58
C LYS A 11 -15.46 -1.61 0.85
N THR A 12 -16.69 -2.08 1.01
CA THR A 12 -17.25 -2.42 2.32
C THR A 12 -17.36 -3.93 2.50
N ASN A 13 -17.30 -4.36 3.75
CA ASN A 13 -17.60 -5.74 4.13
C ASN A 13 -19.12 -5.98 4.19
N LYS A 14 -19.52 -7.23 4.48
CA LYS A 14 -20.94 -7.62 4.59
C LYS A 14 -21.74 -6.84 5.65
N ARG A 15 -21.06 -6.16 6.56
CA ARG A 15 -21.68 -5.33 7.61
C ARG A 15 -21.72 -3.84 7.25
N GLY A 16 -21.30 -3.47 6.02
CA GLY A 16 -21.25 -2.08 5.57
C GLY A 16 -20.06 -1.27 6.07
N ASN A 17 -19.10 -1.89 6.77
CA ASN A 17 -17.89 -1.19 7.23
C ASN A 17 -16.83 -1.18 6.12
N PRO A 18 -16.08 -0.07 5.95
CA PRO A 18 -14.96 -0.01 5.02
C PRO A 18 -13.94 -1.13 5.27
N LEU A 19 -13.39 -1.69 4.20
CA LEU A 19 -12.30 -2.65 4.31
C LEU A 19 -11.05 -1.95 4.84
N VAL A 20 -10.39 -2.60 5.80
CA VAL A 20 -9.15 -2.11 6.40
C VAL A 20 -8.03 -2.20 5.36
N PRO A 21 -7.14 -1.19 5.26
CA PRO A 21 -5.92 -1.30 4.47
C PRO A 21 -5.08 -2.52 4.85
N ALA A 22 -4.45 -3.13 3.87
CA ALA A 22 -3.44 -4.17 4.09
C ALA A 22 -2.03 -3.55 4.02
N GLY A 23 -1.01 -4.35 4.37
CA GLY A 23 0.38 -3.92 4.35
C GLY A 23 0.82 -3.18 5.62
N SER A 24 1.69 -2.23 5.45
CA SER A 24 2.33 -1.46 6.53
C SER A 24 2.35 0.04 6.21
N PRO A 25 2.85 0.90 7.13
CA PRO A 25 3.05 2.31 6.82
C PRO A 25 4.09 2.59 5.72
N ARG A 26 4.81 1.56 5.27
CA ARG A 26 5.81 1.64 4.20
C ARG A 26 5.31 1.08 2.85
N ASP A 27 4.21 0.31 2.88
CA ASP A 27 3.57 -0.32 1.72
C ASP A 27 2.08 -0.49 1.99
N MET A 28 1.29 0.55 1.82
CA MET A 28 -0.13 0.48 2.14
C MET A 28 -0.98 0.14 0.93
N PHE A 29 -1.77 -0.93 1.05
CA PHE A 29 -2.70 -1.41 0.04
C PHE A 29 -4.14 -1.07 0.40
N LEU A 30 -4.87 -0.50 -0.54
CA LEU A 30 -6.26 -0.08 -0.37
C LEU A 30 -7.19 -0.92 -1.23
N HIS A 31 -8.36 -1.21 -0.69
CA HIS A 31 -9.48 -1.85 -1.39
C HIS A 31 -10.50 -0.77 -1.77
N VAL A 32 -10.25 -0.08 -2.87
CA VAL A 32 -11.08 1.04 -3.34
C VAL A 32 -12.23 0.53 -4.21
N ALA A 33 -13.42 1.11 -4.09
CA ALA A 33 -14.54 0.83 -4.99
C ALA A 33 -14.14 1.20 -6.43
N GLU A 34 -14.47 0.34 -7.40
CA GLU A 34 -13.94 0.45 -8.77
C GLU A 34 -14.23 1.81 -9.40
N GLU A 35 -15.44 2.33 -9.19
CA GLU A 35 -15.90 3.63 -9.68
C GLU A 35 -15.13 4.83 -9.13
N HIS A 36 -14.42 4.66 -8.02
CA HIS A 36 -13.66 5.73 -7.37
C HIS A 36 -12.15 5.59 -7.53
N THR A 37 -11.67 4.51 -8.13
CA THR A 37 -10.25 4.15 -8.11
C THR A 37 -9.38 5.20 -8.80
N ASP A 38 -9.73 5.61 -10.02
CA ASP A 38 -8.92 6.56 -10.79
C ASP A 38 -8.91 7.96 -10.15
N MET A 39 -10.06 8.41 -9.66
CA MET A 39 -10.19 9.68 -8.95
C MET A 39 -9.34 9.67 -7.67
N LEU A 40 -9.46 8.63 -6.85
CA LEU A 40 -8.72 8.55 -5.59
C LEU A 40 -7.21 8.45 -5.81
N VAL A 41 -6.75 7.74 -6.84
CA VAL A 41 -5.33 7.70 -7.22
C VAL A 41 -4.82 9.10 -7.56
N ALA A 42 -5.57 9.89 -8.32
CA ALA A 42 -5.20 11.26 -8.67
C ALA A 42 -5.12 12.15 -7.41
N ASP A 43 -6.14 12.11 -6.55
CA ASP A 43 -6.19 12.89 -5.31
C ASP A 43 -5.06 12.51 -4.34
N LEU A 44 -4.76 11.22 -4.22
CA LEU A 44 -3.67 10.75 -3.37
C LEU A 44 -2.30 11.16 -3.92
N ARG A 45 -2.10 11.12 -5.24
CA ARG A 45 -0.85 11.60 -5.88
C ARG A 45 -0.61 13.07 -5.58
N GLU A 46 -1.63 13.90 -5.67
CA GLU A 46 -1.53 15.31 -5.32
C GLU A 46 -1.26 15.50 -3.82
N CYS A 47 -2.04 14.86 -2.98
CA CYS A 47 -1.91 14.97 -1.53
C CYS A 47 -0.56 14.48 -0.99
N LEU A 48 0.01 13.44 -1.59
CA LEU A 48 1.25 12.79 -1.17
C LEU A 48 2.46 13.18 -2.01
N ALA A 49 2.34 14.21 -2.85
CA ALA A 49 3.44 14.70 -3.68
C ALA A 49 4.70 14.95 -2.85
N GLY A 50 5.84 14.41 -3.30
CA GLY A 50 7.13 14.49 -2.60
C GLY A 50 7.25 13.61 -1.35
N LYS A 51 6.26 12.76 -1.04
CA LYS A 51 6.25 11.88 0.12
C LYS A 51 6.02 10.41 -0.21
N ALA A 52 5.24 10.12 -1.22
CA ALA A 52 4.96 8.76 -1.66
C ALA A 52 4.58 8.70 -3.13
N GLU A 53 4.80 7.53 -3.73
CA GLU A 53 4.20 7.17 -5.01
C GLU A 53 2.86 6.47 -4.77
N VAL A 54 1.92 6.67 -5.71
CA VAL A 54 0.61 6.01 -5.69
C VAL A 54 0.37 5.33 -7.02
N TYR A 55 0.09 4.02 -6.98
CA TYR A 55 -0.11 3.20 -8.16
C TYR A 55 -1.45 2.48 -8.12
N HIS A 56 -1.98 2.20 -9.32
CA HIS A 56 -2.91 1.08 -9.44
C HIS A 56 -2.13 -0.23 -9.25
N THR A 57 -2.61 -1.12 -8.41
CA THR A 57 -1.93 -2.41 -8.16
C THR A 57 -1.74 -3.20 -9.46
N ARG A 58 -2.69 -3.12 -10.41
CA ARG A 58 -2.58 -3.75 -11.72
C ARG A 58 -1.33 -3.34 -12.51
N ASP A 59 -0.89 -2.07 -12.38
CA ASP A 59 0.28 -1.57 -13.10
C ASP A 59 1.58 -2.18 -12.54
N LEU A 60 1.65 -2.38 -11.24
CA LEU A 60 2.77 -3.07 -10.60
C LEU A 60 2.78 -4.58 -10.90
N LEU A 61 1.60 -5.19 -11.00
CA LEU A 61 1.47 -6.59 -11.44
C LEU A 61 1.99 -6.75 -12.87
N ALA A 62 1.60 -5.86 -13.78
CA ALA A 62 2.06 -5.89 -15.17
C ALA A 62 3.58 -5.68 -15.30
N GLN A 63 4.20 -4.99 -14.35
CA GLN A 63 5.65 -4.77 -14.25
C GLN A 63 6.38 -5.88 -13.47
N HIS A 64 5.69 -6.94 -13.07
CA HIS A 64 6.23 -8.08 -12.31
C HIS A 64 6.83 -7.74 -10.93
N PHE A 65 6.37 -6.67 -10.29
CA PHE A 65 6.84 -6.30 -8.94
C PHE A 65 6.57 -7.38 -7.88
N PHE A 66 5.58 -8.22 -8.10
CA PHE A 66 5.20 -9.31 -7.21
C PHE A 66 5.63 -10.70 -7.72
N GLY A 67 6.53 -10.75 -8.71
CA GLY A 67 7.03 -11.98 -9.31
C GLY A 67 6.55 -12.20 -10.73
N LEU A 68 7.11 -13.23 -11.38
CA LEU A 68 6.89 -13.52 -12.81
C LEU A 68 5.65 -14.39 -13.06
N GLN A 69 5.11 -15.01 -12.02
CA GLN A 69 3.96 -15.91 -12.16
C GLN A 69 2.64 -15.14 -12.11
N GLU A 70 1.62 -15.69 -12.75
CA GLU A 70 0.26 -15.17 -12.63
C GLU A 70 -0.18 -15.12 -11.16
N PRO A 71 -0.68 -13.99 -10.67
CA PRO A 71 -1.09 -13.84 -9.29
C PRO A 71 -2.31 -14.71 -8.97
N SER A 72 -2.28 -15.41 -7.85
CA SER A 72 -3.43 -16.20 -7.41
C SER A 72 -4.61 -15.31 -7.00
N PRO A 73 -5.86 -15.81 -7.09
CA PRO A 73 -7.04 -15.06 -6.63
C PRO A 73 -6.93 -14.62 -5.16
N THR A 74 -6.34 -15.46 -4.31
CA THR A 74 -6.11 -15.13 -2.89
C THR A 74 -5.15 -13.96 -2.73
N PHE A 75 -4.08 -13.91 -3.53
CA PHE A 75 -3.13 -12.81 -3.52
C PHE A 75 -3.83 -11.50 -3.96
N LEU A 76 -4.58 -11.52 -5.07
CA LEU A 76 -5.31 -10.36 -5.58
C LEU A 76 -6.30 -9.79 -4.55
N GLN A 77 -6.95 -10.66 -3.77
CA GLN A 77 -7.83 -10.23 -2.69
C GLN A 77 -7.10 -9.52 -1.54
N ARG A 78 -5.81 -9.79 -1.36
CA ARG A 78 -4.99 -9.20 -0.28
C ARG A 78 -4.38 -7.87 -0.64
N VAL A 79 -3.91 -7.72 -1.88
CA VAL A 79 -3.20 -6.51 -2.32
C VAL A 79 -4.12 -5.37 -2.76
N GLY A 80 -5.44 -5.57 -2.77
CA GLY A 80 -6.37 -4.52 -3.19
C GLY A 80 -6.11 -4.03 -4.62
N ASN A 81 -6.56 -2.81 -4.91
CA ASN A 81 -6.44 -2.22 -6.25
C ASN A 81 -5.67 -0.90 -6.30
N VAL A 82 -5.30 -0.34 -5.15
CA VAL A 82 -4.43 0.85 -5.04
C VAL A 82 -3.33 0.58 -4.03
N VAL A 83 -2.09 0.96 -4.34
CA VAL A 83 -0.95 0.85 -3.44
C VAL A 83 -0.25 2.20 -3.28
N ILE A 84 0.16 2.49 -2.05
CA ILE A 84 0.92 3.68 -1.68
C ILE A 84 2.29 3.23 -1.20
N LEU A 85 3.35 3.75 -1.82
CA LEU A 85 4.75 3.44 -1.53
C LEU A 85 5.46 4.71 -1.06
N PRO A 86 5.63 4.93 0.23
CA PRO A 86 6.35 6.08 0.76
C PRO A 86 7.82 6.12 0.35
N TYR A 87 8.33 7.33 0.12
CA TYR A 87 9.75 7.55 -0.10
C TYR A 87 10.58 7.26 1.17
N LYS A 88 11.90 7.24 1.01
CA LYS A 88 12.84 7.07 2.11
C LYS A 88 12.53 8.05 3.25
N HIS A 89 12.49 7.55 4.48
CA HIS A 89 12.17 8.30 5.71
C HIS A 89 10.72 8.81 5.83
N GLU A 90 9.86 8.47 4.89
CA GLU A 90 8.43 8.82 4.96
C GLU A 90 7.59 7.60 5.34
N THR A 91 6.45 7.85 5.94
CA THR A 91 5.41 6.86 6.21
C THR A 91 4.04 7.42 5.84
N VAL A 92 3.15 6.57 5.39
CA VAL A 92 1.75 6.91 5.13
C VAL A 92 0.87 5.95 5.91
N TRP A 93 -0.10 6.49 6.62
CA TRP A 93 -1.03 5.69 7.40
C TRP A 93 -2.44 6.26 7.39
N TRP A 94 -3.43 5.38 7.37
CA TRP A 94 -4.81 5.75 7.59
C TRP A 94 -5.10 5.79 9.09
N HIS A 95 -5.27 6.99 9.61
CA HIS A 95 -5.63 7.18 11.01
C HIS A 95 -7.15 7.33 11.15
N GLU A 96 -7.75 6.53 12.03
CA GLU A 96 -9.10 6.71 12.51
C GLU A 96 -9.06 6.73 14.03
N GLU A 97 -9.57 7.79 14.63
CA GLU A 97 -9.51 8.01 16.06
C GLU A 97 -10.12 6.82 16.84
N GLY A 98 -9.35 6.32 17.81
CA GLY A 98 -9.73 5.16 18.62
C GLY A 98 -9.60 3.79 17.96
N LYS A 99 -9.20 3.70 16.67
CA LYS A 99 -9.12 2.43 15.96
C LYS A 99 -7.72 2.10 15.40
N PHE A 100 -7.10 3.04 14.71
CA PHE A 100 -5.85 2.83 13.98
C PHE A 100 -4.77 3.81 14.42
N GLY A 101 -4.43 3.79 15.70
CA GLY A 101 -3.26 4.48 16.22
C GLY A 101 -1.97 3.75 15.87
N MET A 102 -0.91 4.49 15.56
CA MET A 102 0.41 3.93 15.29
C MET A 102 1.40 4.50 16.31
N HIS A 103 2.06 3.59 17.03
CA HIS A 103 2.98 3.94 18.13
C HIS A 103 4.40 3.36 17.94
N PHE A 104 4.69 2.82 16.75
CA PHE A 104 6.00 2.20 16.46
C PHE A 104 6.98 3.24 15.93
N PHE A 105 8.23 3.18 16.40
CA PHE A 105 9.33 3.99 15.91
C PHE A 105 10.00 3.42 14.66
N GLY A 106 9.94 2.10 14.46
CA GLY A 106 10.47 1.39 13.32
C GLY A 106 9.35 0.78 12.49
N HIS A 107 9.49 0.87 11.17
CA HIS A 107 8.59 0.26 10.20
C HIS A 107 9.40 -0.55 9.19
N HIS A 108 8.78 -1.53 8.60
CA HIS A 108 9.35 -2.36 7.53
C HIS A 108 8.37 -2.45 6.35
N GLY A 109 8.82 -2.98 5.24
CA GLY A 109 8.11 -2.97 3.97
C GLY A 109 8.62 -1.82 3.09
N GLY A 110 7.98 -1.60 1.96
CA GLY A 110 8.41 -0.61 0.99
C GLY A 110 9.45 -1.14 0.01
N LEU A 111 9.89 -0.25 -0.91
CA LEU A 111 10.72 -0.63 -2.06
C LEU A 111 11.99 0.24 -2.18
N THR A 112 12.42 0.87 -1.10
CA THR A 112 13.70 1.60 -1.14
C THR A 112 14.87 0.62 -1.15
N PRO A 113 16.06 1.00 -1.68
CA PRO A 113 17.23 0.13 -1.66
C PRO A 113 17.53 -0.45 -0.28
N GLU A 114 17.41 0.35 0.78
CA GLU A 114 17.66 -0.08 2.16
C GLU A 114 16.67 -1.13 2.67
N GLU A 115 15.48 -1.23 2.06
CA GLU A 115 14.45 -2.21 2.40
C GLU A 115 14.52 -3.45 1.52
N MET A 116 15.08 -3.33 0.31
CA MET A 116 15.11 -4.41 -0.70
C MET A 116 16.45 -5.10 -0.82
N GLU A 117 17.57 -4.40 -0.55
CA GLU A 117 18.89 -4.97 -0.65
C GLU A 117 19.20 -5.87 0.54
N ILE A 118 19.63 -7.08 0.27
CA ILE A 118 20.02 -8.06 1.29
C ILE A 118 21.48 -8.52 1.07
N PRO A 119 22.24 -8.83 2.14
CA PRO A 119 23.55 -9.43 2.00
C PRO A 119 23.46 -10.86 1.46
N LEU A 120 24.31 -11.21 0.49
CA LEU A 120 24.50 -12.57 0.00
C LEU A 120 25.89 -13.07 0.41
N LEU A 121 25.95 -14.13 1.20
CA LEU A 121 27.18 -14.81 1.59
C LEU A 121 27.26 -16.18 0.92
N LEU A 122 28.28 -16.38 0.10
CA LEU A 122 28.58 -17.67 -0.52
C LEU A 122 29.81 -18.29 0.18
N LEU A 123 29.62 -19.46 0.78
CA LEU A 123 30.72 -20.23 1.41
C LEU A 123 31.07 -21.41 0.53
N PRO A 124 32.39 -21.65 0.26
CA PRO A 124 32.81 -22.88 -0.39
C PRO A 124 32.54 -24.08 0.52
N ILE A 125 32.01 -25.13 -0.04
CA ILE A 125 31.81 -26.45 0.59
C ILE A 125 32.92 -27.40 0.14
#